data_722ea991a8cc22fbbbf1f45da65007dd
#
_entry.id   722ea991a8cc22fbbbf1f45da65007dd
#
_cell.length_a   1.000
_cell.length_b   1.000
_cell.length_c   1.000
_cell.angle_alpha   90.00
_cell.angle_beta   90.00
_cell.angle_gamma   90.00
#
_symmetry.space_group_name_H-M   'P 1'
#
loop_
_entity.id
_entity.type
_entity.pdbx_description
1 polymer ?
#
loop_
_entity_poly.entity_id
_entity_poly.type
_entity_poly.pdbx_seq_one_letter_code
_entity_poly.pdbx_strand_id
1 'polypeptide(L)'
;MTWRQERNWRRFLTRRGDSDAEGSLAAGEGDDIYLCNAAGIHHMALGGTMWETIVDGSLNSLSLPGIRISKMCVGKNNDFFVWYEKDENPVLAHYVYDPDTISVPTSTLTVYGLDLSEKYLIRQGAIRFQMENPDIRVEVIDGRKQMEG
;
A
#
# COMPACT_ATOMS: atom_id res chain seq x y z
N MET A 1 7.24 -31.74 -20.04
CA MET A 1 6.98 -30.47 -19.35
C MET A 1 5.53 -30.46 -18.92
N THR A 2 5.27 -30.69 -17.66
CA THR A 2 3.92 -30.72 -17.10
C THR A 2 3.67 -29.35 -16.49
N TRP A 3 2.85 -28.53 -17.16
CA TRP A 3 2.35 -27.31 -16.60
C TRP A 3 1.38 -27.67 -15.49
N ARG A 4 1.77 -27.46 -14.24
CA ARG A 4 0.90 -27.68 -13.10
C ARG A 4 0.15 -26.39 -12.82
N GLN A 5 -1.13 -26.47 -13.14
CA GLN A 5 -2.30 -25.74 -12.67
C GLN A 5 -2.05 -24.43 -11.92
N GLU A 6 -2.45 -23.37 -12.59
CA GLU A 6 -2.66 -22.03 -12.08
C GLU A 6 -3.37 -22.04 -10.72
N ARG A 7 -2.67 -21.65 -9.67
CA ARG A 7 -3.36 -21.24 -8.44
C ARG A 7 -4.18 -20.01 -8.77
N ASN A 8 -5.46 -20.04 -8.41
CA ASN A 8 -6.42 -18.98 -8.71
C ASN A 8 -6.07 -17.69 -7.94
N TRP A 9 -5.19 -16.87 -8.50
CA TRP A 9 -4.71 -15.60 -7.96
C TRP A 9 -5.82 -14.59 -7.67
N ARG A 10 -6.99 -14.75 -8.27
CA ARG A 10 -8.19 -13.94 -7.97
C ARG A 10 -8.58 -13.99 -6.49
N ARG A 11 -8.23 -15.06 -5.77
CA ARG A 11 -8.55 -15.22 -4.36
C ARG A 11 -7.70 -14.34 -3.43
N PHE A 12 -6.54 -13.90 -3.90
CA PHE A 12 -5.64 -12.99 -3.17
C PHE A 12 -5.95 -11.52 -3.48
N LEU A 13 -6.50 -11.22 -4.65
CA LEU A 13 -6.86 -9.87 -5.07
C LEU A 13 -8.24 -9.43 -4.57
N THR A 14 -9.10 -10.38 -4.18
CA THR A 14 -10.44 -10.12 -3.69
C THR A 14 -10.59 -10.55 -2.24
N ARG A 15 -9.99 -9.83 -1.29
CA ARG A 15 -10.56 -9.78 0.04
C ARG A 15 -11.79 -8.88 -0.05
N ARG A 16 -12.95 -9.52 0.01
CA ARG A 16 -14.26 -8.88 0.02
C ARG A 16 -14.30 -7.76 1.04
N GLY A 17 -14.56 -6.55 0.61
CA GLY A 17 -14.94 -5.46 1.50
C GLY A 17 -14.52 -4.06 1.09
N ASP A 18 -13.41 -3.92 0.35
CA ASP A 18 -12.99 -2.60 -0.11
C ASP A 18 -12.87 -2.59 -1.63
N SER A 19 -13.55 -1.63 -2.25
CA SER A 19 -13.46 -1.29 -3.67
C SER A 19 -12.05 -0.82 -4.10
N ASP A 20 -11.08 -0.85 -3.20
CA ASP A 20 -9.71 -0.40 -3.36
C ASP A 20 -8.71 -1.54 -3.63
N ALA A 21 -9.21 -2.74 -3.98
CA ALA A 21 -8.36 -3.91 -4.31
C ALA A 21 -7.80 -3.88 -5.74
N GLU A 22 -7.73 -2.72 -6.37
CA GLU A 22 -6.99 -2.54 -7.61
C GLU A 22 -5.50 -2.49 -7.29
N GLY A 23 -4.80 -3.54 -7.62
CA GLY A 23 -3.37 -3.68 -7.44
C GLY A 23 -2.70 -4.14 -8.73
N SER A 24 -1.38 -3.97 -8.79
CA SER A 24 -0.54 -4.46 -9.88
C SER A 24 0.42 -5.52 -9.37
N LEU A 25 0.48 -6.65 -10.08
CA LEU A 25 1.49 -7.69 -9.88
C LEU A 25 2.65 -7.48 -10.84
N ALA A 26 3.87 -7.70 -10.35
CA ALA A 26 5.09 -7.71 -11.16
C ALA A 26 6.00 -8.87 -10.73
N ALA A 27 6.77 -9.39 -11.68
CA ALA A 27 7.84 -10.33 -11.41
C ALA A 27 9.13 -9.55 -11.09
N GLY A 28 9.88 -10.03 -10.10
CA GLY A 28 11.21 -9.56 -9.78
C GLY A 28 12.31 -10.39 -10.43
N GLU A 29 13.52 -10.26 -9.94
CA GLU A 29 14.61 -11.14 -10.32
C GLU A 29 14.44 -12.53 -9.66
N GLY A 30 14.78 -13.58 -10.40
CA GLY A 30 14.57 -14.95 -9.94
C GLY A 30 13.08 -15.31 -9.91
N ASP A 31 12.64 -15.88 -8.81
CA ASP A 31 11.26 -16.36 -8.61
C ASP A 31 10.43 -15.47 -7.68
N ASP A 32 10.78 -14.20 -7.58
CA ASP A 32 10.11 -13.23 -6.73
C ASP A 32 8.87 -12.62 -7.39
N ILE A 33 7.83 -12.43 -6.59
CA ILE A 33 6.57 -11.81 -7.01
C ILE A 33 6.30 -10.61 -6.12
N TYR A 34 5.94 -9.50 -6.73
CA TYR A 34 5.60 -8.26 -6.06
C TYR A 34 4.16 -7.85 -6.34
N LEU A 35 3.45 -7.40 -5.31
CA LEU A 35 2.10 -6.83 -5.39
C LEU A 35 2.15 -5.39 -4.89
N CYS A 36 1.68 -4.46 -5.72
CA CYS A 36 1.48 -3.07 -5.34
C CYS A 36 -0.01 -2.77 -5.20
N ASN A 37 -0.43 -2.22 -4.07
CA ASN A 37 -1.78 -1.74 -3.81
C ASN A 37 -1.75 -0.54 -2.86
N ALA A 38 -2.91 -0.05 -2.42
CA ALA A 38 -2.99 1.08 -1.49
C ALA A 38 -2.31 0.81 -0.12
N ALA A 39 -2.20 -0.44 0.31
CA ALA A 39 -1.49 -0.80 1.53
C ALA A 39 0.04 -0.76 1.37
N GLY A 40 0.54 -0.75 0.13
CA GLY A 40 1.96 -0.65 -0.15
C GLY A 40 2.47 -1.59 -1.24
N ILE A 41 3.76 -1.92 -1.17
CA ILE A 41 4.40 -2.91 -2.02
C ILE A 41 4.76 -4.11 -1.17
N HIS A 42 4.31 -5.27 -1.61
CA HIS A 42 4.45 -6.53 -0.91
C HIS A 42 5.23 -7.51 -1.77
N HIS A 43 6.08 -8.29 -1.13
CA HIS A 43 6.92 -9.32 -1.72
C HIS A 43 6.46 -10.71 -1.32
N MET A 44 6.59 -11.67 -2.21
CA MET A 44 6.45 -13.09 -1.93
C MET A 44 7.37 -13.87 -2.86
N ALA A 45 8.17 -14.77 -2.31
CA ALA A 45 8.91 -15.75 -3.12
C ALA A 45 7.93 -16.71 -3.82
N LEU A 46 8.25 -17.15 -5.03
CA LEU A 46 7.41 -18.09 -5.77
C LEU A 46 7.19 -19.38 -4.98
N GLY A 47 5.93 -19.75 -4.80
CA GLY A 47 5.55 -20.88 -3.96
C GLY A 47 5.45 -20.55 -2.46
N GLY A 48 5.76 -19.34 -2.06
CA GLY A 48 5.51 -18.82 -0.72
C GLY A 48 4.02 -18.76 -0.37
N THR A 49 3.72 -18.63 0.91
CA THR A 49 2.34 -18.59 1.43
C THR A 49 2.01 -17.27 2.10
N MET A 50 3.00 -16.41 2.32
CA MET A 50 2.86 -15.15 3.02
C MET A 50 3.44 -13.99 2.21
N TRP A 51 2.74 -12.85 2.28
CA TRP A 51 3.24 -11.59 1.75
C TRP A 51 4.02 -10.85 2.83
N GLU A 52 5.19 -10.34 2.47
CA GLU A 52 5.99 -9.45 3.28
C GLU A 52 5.82 -8.02 2.76
N THR A 53 5.53 -7.06 3.64
CA THR A 53 5.44 -5.64 3.25
C THR A 53 6.82 -5.05 3.19
N ILE A 54 7.24 -4.62 1.99
CA ILE A 54 8.54 -3.97 1.75
C ILE A 54 8.38 -2.45 1.82
N VAL A 55 7.31 -1.92 1.22
CA VAL A 55 7.00 -0.49 1.23
C VAL A 55 5.64 -0.34 1.90
N ASP A 56 5.59 0.33 3.04
CA ASP A 56 4.32 0.64 3.71
C ASP A 56 3.65 1.82 3.00
N GLY A 57 2.46 1.57 2.44
CA GLY A 57 1.69 2.57 1.72
C GLY A 57 1.30 3.77 2.59
N SER A 58 1.13 3.57 3.90
CA SER A 58 0.79 4.65 4.83
C SER A 58 1.90 5.70 5.01
N LEU A 59 3.14 5.32 4.71
CA LEU A 59 4.33 6.19 4.76
C LEU A 59 4.64 6.87 3.42
N ASN A 60 3.80 6.68 2.41
CA ASN A 60 4.04 7.23 1.07
C ASN A 60 2.73 7.52 0.32
N SER A 61 2.85 7.96 -0.93
CA SER A 61 1.71 8.40 -1.73
C SER A 61 0.70 7.30 -2.10
N LEU A 62 1.02 6.01 -1.96
CA LEU A 62 0.14 4.91 -2.40
C LEU A 62 -1.18 4.84 -1.63
N SER A 63 -1.18 5.25 -0.36
CA SER A 63 -2.39 5.27 0.48
C SER A 63 -3.21 6.56 0.36
N LEU A 64 -2.76 7.54 -0.43
CA LEU A 64 -3.53 8.78 -0.60
C LEU A 64 -4.88 8.47 -1.25
N PRO A 65 -5.98 9.03 -0.75
CA PRO A 65 -7.27 8.90 -1.39
C PRO A 65 -7.26 9.44 -2.83
N GLY A 66 -8.02 8.81 -3.73
CA GLY A 66 -8.09 9.20 -5.14
C GLY A 66 -6.95 8.65 -6.01
N ILE A 67 -6.07 7.83 -5.44
CA ILE A 67 -5.05 7.10 -6.20
C ILE A 67 -5.63 5.83 -6.79
N ARG A 68 -5.39 5.63 -8.08
CA ARG A 68 -5.72 4.42 -8.81
C ARG A 68 -4.44 3.86 -9.44
N ILE A 69 -3.96 2.74 -8.87
CA ILE A 69 -2.73 2.09 -9.33
C ILE A 69 -3.02 1.35 -10.62
N SER A 70 -2.27 1.69 -11.68
CA SER A 70 -2.43 1.08 -13.00
C SER A 70 -1.41 -0.02 -13.23
N LYS A 71 -0.14 0.23 -12.92
CA LYS A 71 0.94 -0.74 -13.17
C LYS A 71 2.15 -0.49 -12.30
N MET A 72 2.83 -1.59 -11.96
CA MET A 72 4.16 -1.57 -11.34
C MET A 72 5.15 -2.35 -12.20
N CYS A 73 6.41 -1.89 -12.21
CA CYS A 73 7.57 -2.62 -12.73
C CYS A 73 8.64 -2.66 -11.65
N VAL A 74 9.36 -3.78 -11.58
CA VAL A 74 10.53 -3.93 -10.73
C VAL A 74 11.76 -3.58 -11.57
N GLY A 75 12.57 -2.65 -11.09
CA GLY A 75 13.83 -2.26 -11.69
C GLY A 75 15.01 -3.11 -11.18
N LYS A 76 16.20 -2.80 -11.65
CA LYS A 76 17.43 -3.39 -11.12
C LYS A 76 17.62 -2.91 -9.68
N ASN A 77 18.22 -3.69 -8.82
CA ASN A 77 18.45 -3.36 -7.40
C ASN A 77 17.17 -3.28 -6.54
N ASN A 78 16.07 -3.94 -6.96
CA ASN A 78 14.80 -3.94 -6.24
C ASN A 78 14.20 -2.54 -6.02
N ASP A 79 14.41 -1.63 -6.93
CA ASP A 79 13.65 -0.39 -7.01
C ASP A 79 12.30 -0.62 -7.75
N PHE A 80 11.31 0.22 -7.49
CA PHE A 80 9.96 0.03 -8.03
C PHE A 80 9.52 1.29 -8.77
N PHE A 81 9.00 1.09 -9.98
CA PHE A 81 8.32 2.14 -10.75
C PHE A 81 6.82 1.85 -10.72
N VAL A 82 6.05 2.77 -10.15
CA VAL A 82 4.60 2.62 -10.05
C VAL A 82 3.92 3.73 -10.85
N TRP A 83 3.12 3.30 -11.83
CA TRP A 83 2.25 4.17 -12.59
C TRP A 83 0.87 4.18 -11.94
N TYR A 84 0.42 5.35 -11.53
CA TYR A 84 -0.91 5.54 -10.97
C TYR A 84 -1.55 6.85 -11.44
N GLU A 85 -2.85 6.96 -11.32
CA GLU A 85 -3.60 8.20 -11.49
C GLU A 85 -3.91 8.79 -10.11
N LYS A 86 -3.79 10.10 -10.01
CA LYS A 86 -4.21 10.89 -8.86
C LYS A 86 -5.04 12.05 -9.33
N ASP A 87 -6.31 12.08 -8.91
CA ASP A 87 -7.26 13.13 -9.32
C ASP A 87 -7.25 13.32 -10.87
N GLU A 88 -7.32 12.20 -11.61
CA GLU A 88 -7.28 12.11 -13.08
C GLU A 88 -5.94 12.49 -13.73
N ASN A 89 -4.92 12.79 -12.95
CA ASN A 89 -3.59 13.10 -13.46
C ASN A 89 -2.67 11.88 -13.38
N PRO A 90 -2.01 11.48 -14.48
CA PRO A 90 -1.08 10.39 -14.48
C PRO A 90 0.21 10.76 -13.72
N VAL A 91 0.67 9.85 -12.88
CA VAL A 91 1.89 9.98 -12.09
C VAL A 91 2.74 8.73 -12.26
N LEU A 92 4.03 8.89 -12.50
CA LEU A 92 5.03 7.84 -12.41
C LEU A 92 5.87 8.09 -11.16
N ALA A 93 5.74 7.21 -10.17
CA ALA A 93 6.55 7.26 -8.95
C ALA A 93 7.68 6.24 -9.01
N HIS A 94 8.83 6.62 -8.49
CA HIS A 94 10.01 5.76 -8.34
C HIS A 94 10.30 5.58 -6.85
N TYR A 95 10.26 4.35 -6.37
CA TYR A 95 10.55 3.97 -4.99
C TYR A 95 11.92 3.30 -4.95
N VAL A 96 12.83 3.88 -4.19
CA VAL A 96 14.21 3.39 -3.99
C VAL A 96 14.38 3.05 -2.52
N TYR A 97 15.04 1.93 -2.24
CA TYR A 97 15.41 1.60 -0.87
C TYR A 97 16.44 2.58 -0.33
N ASP A 98 16.10 3.23 0.77
CA ASP A 98 17.00 4.11 1.50
C ASP A 98 17.16 3.56 2.93
N PRO A 99 18.32 3.02 3.29
CA PRO A 99 18.55 2.45 4.61
C PRO A 99 18.55 3.51 5.73
N ASP A 100 18.69 4.78 5.40
CA ASP A 100 18.69 5.89 6.36
C ASP A 100 17.27 6.43 6.61
N THR A 101 16.29 6.04 5.79
CA THR A 101 14.89 6.44 5.99
C THR A 101 14.26 5.61 7.11
N ILE A 102 13.59 6.28 8.04
CA ILE A 102 12.83 5.66 9.12
C ILE A 102 11.66 4.86 8.51
N SER A 103 11.73 3.54 8.62
CA SER A 103 10.69 2.63 8.12
C SER A 103 9.68 2.20 9.20
N VAL A 104 10.01 2.42 10.47
CA VAL A 104 9.17 2.07 11.62
C VAL A 104 8.93 3.32 12.45
N PRO A 105 7.69 3.83 12.52
CA PRO A 105 7.35 4.95 13.38
C PRO A 105 7.66 4.66 14.85
N THR A 106 8.26 5.61 15.53
CA THR A 106 8.66 5.52 16.94
C THR A 106 7.61 6.07 17.89
N SER A 107 6.66 6.84 17.37
CA SER A 107 5.57 7.46 18.14
C SER A 107 4.24 7.36 17.38
N THR A 108 3.12 7.53 18.09
CA THR A 108 1.78 7.51 17.51
C THR A 108 1.03 8.78 17.86
N LEU A 109 0.47 9.43 16.84
CA LEU A 109 -0.49 10.53 16.97
C LEU A 109 -1.89 9.99 16.73
N THR A 110 -2.73 10.02 17.74
CA THR A 110 -4.12 9.57 17.62
C THR A 110 -5.04 10.76 17.33
N VAL A 111 -5.79 10.69 16.23
CA VAL A 111 -6.86 11.63 15.88
C VAL A 111 -8.18 10.96 16.20
N TYR A 112 -8.90 11.47 17.19
CA TYR A 112 -10.18 10.92 17.62
C TYR A 112 -11.34 11.85 17.26
N GLY A 113 -12.45 11.29 16.78
CA GLY A 113 -13.68 12.04 16.52
C GLY A 113 -14.80 11.16 15.97
N LEU A 114 -15.92 11.77 15.62
CA LEU A 114 -17.08 11.09 15.05
C LEU A 114 -17.08 11.20 13.51
N ASP A 115 -17.36 10.09 12.83
CA ASP A 115 -17.41 9.98 11.36
C ASP A 115 -16.11 10.39 10.66
N LEU A 116 -14.95 10.23 11.32
CA LEU A 116 -13.67 10.64 10.76
C LEU A 116 -13.19 9.71 9.64
N SER A 117 -13.51 8.42 9.73
CA SER A 117 -13.05 7.42 8.76
C SER A 117 -13.63 7.64 7.35
N GLU A 118 -14.78 8.31 7.24
CA GLU A 118 -15.45 8.62 5.98
C GLU A 118 -15.05 9.99 5.40
N LYS A 119 -14.36 10.83 6.19
CA LYS A 119 -13.94 12.17 5.76
C LYS A 119 -12.66 12.10 4.95
N TYR A 120 -12.80 12.24 3.64
CA TYR A 120 -11.68 12.27 2.69
C TYR A 120 -10.55 13.21 3.12
N LEU A 121 -10.86 14.44 3.56
CA LEU A 121 -9.86 15.44 3.95
C LEU A 121 -9.07 15.03 5.19
N ILE A 122 -9.71 14.35 6.14
CA ILE A 122 -9.02 13.87 7.36
C ILE A 122 -8.02 12.76 7.00
N ARG A 123 -8.44 11.79 6.18
CA ARG A 123 -7.56 10.71 5.68
C ARG A 123 -6.39 11.29 4.89
N GLN A 124 -6.66 12.21 3.97
CA GLN A 124 -5.63 12.86 3.17
C GLN A 124 -4.65 13.64 4.04
N GLY A 125 -5.15 14.40 5.03
CA GLY A 125 -4.32 15.16 5.97
C GLY A 125 -3.45 14.26 6.83
N ALA A 126 -4.00 13.16 7.36
CA ALA A 126 -3.26 12.19 8.16
C ALA A 126 -2.10 11.56 7.37
N ILE A 127 -2.36 11.12 6.14
CA ILE A 127 -1.33 10.50 5.28
C ILE A 127 -0.24 11.54 4.93
N ARG A 128 -0.62 12.76 4.54
CA ARG A 128 0.36 13.81 4.24
C ARG A 128 1.23 14.15 5.44
N PHE A 129 0.61 14.28 6.62
CA PHE A 129 1.35 14.53 7.85
C PHE A 129 2.35 13.39 8.14
N GLN A 130 1.93 12.14 7.99
CA GLN A 130 2.79 10.98 8.21
C GLN A 130 3.93 10.89 7.19
N MET A 131 3.69 11.28 5.92
CA MET A 131 4.75 11.37 4.90
C MET A 131 5.81 12.43 5.24
N GLU A 132 5.40 13.56 5.83
CA GLU A 132 6.30 14.63 6.27
C GLU A 132 7.00 14.30 7.60
N ASN A 133 6.41 13.39 8.40
CA ASN A 133 6.89 12.97 9.72
C ASN A 133 6.92 11.44 9.81
N PRO A 134 7.86 10.77 9.15
CA PRO A 134 7.88 9.30 9.04
C PRO A 134 8.11 8.57 10.37
N ASP A 135 8.62 9.27 11.39
CA ASP A 135 8.78 8.79 12.75
C ASP A 135 7.48 8.79 13.57
N ILE A 136 6.39 9.36 13.01
CA ILE A 136 5.08 9.45 13.68
C ILE A 136 4.04 8.65 12.89
N ARG A 137 3.45 7.63 13.52
CA ARG A 137 2.27 6.96 12.97
C ARG A 137 1.03 7.78 13.29
N VAL A 138 0.17 8.02 12.30
CA VAL A 138 -1.13 8.64 12.53
C VAL A 138 -2.23 7.58 12.55
N GLU A 139 -2.93 7.48 13.68
CA GLU A 139 -4.10 6.62 13.83
C GLU A 139 -5.37 7.48 13.90
N VAL A 140 -6.31 7.22 12.99
CA VAL A 140 -7.62 7.87 12.98
C VAL A 140 -8.64 6.94 13.62
N ILE A 141 -9.12 7.31 14.80
CA ILE A 141 -10.12 6.54 15.55
C ILE A 141 -11.50 7.17 15.37
N ASP A 142 -12.41 6.38 14.80
CA ASP A 142 -13.81 6.76 14.66
C ASP A 142 -14.62 6.29 15.87
N GLY A 143 -15.05 7.25 16.70
CA GLY A 143 -15.79 6.95 17.92
C GLY A 143 -17.16 6.32 17.69
N ARG A 144 -17.77 6.43 16.50
CA ARG A 144 -19.04 5.80 16.20
C ARG A 144 -18.90 4.28 16.09
N LYS A 145 -17.82 3.78 15.49
CA LYS A 145 -17.57 2.34 15.36
C LYS A 145 -17.29 1.63 16.69
N GLN A 146 -16.92 2.36 17.72
CA GLN A 146 -16.68 1.80 19.07
C GLN A 146 -17.95 1.70 19.91
N MET A 147 -19.05 2.36 19.51
CA MET A 147 -20.33 2.31 20.23
C MET A 147 -21.27 1.19 19.74
N GLU A 148 -20.95 0.56 18.59
CA GLU A 148 -21.76 -0.50 17.98
C GLU A 148 -21.21 -1.93 18.27
N GLY A 149 -20.19 -2.05 19.11
CA GLY A 149 -19.55 -3.33 19.45
C GLY A 149 -19.93 -3.90 20.81
#